data_b544d3ff97b0c7c2179d1cb7f00cc73b
#
_entry.id   b544d3ff97b0c7c2179d1cb7f00cc73b
#
_cell.length_a   1.000
_cell.length_b   1.000
_cell.length_c   1.000
_cell.angle_alpha   90.00
_cell.angle_beta   90.00
_cell.angle_gamma   90.00
#
_symmetry.space_group_name_H-M   'P 1'
#
loop_
_entity.id
_entity.type
_entity.pdbx_description
1 polymer ?
#
loop_
_entity_poly.entity_id
_entity_poly.type
_entity_poly.pdbx_seq_one_letter_code
_entity_poly.pdbx_strand_id
1 'polypeptide(L)'
;WNHHKVAREVQAQLVALGFGEVEIFAKIADTAADVRQVVNQELGLRNDLGIAGRSITARILAAWEAAVDRGTKRKALDAEQSALGLPKALPQQIHDEMIHGYEQAHGKLQDSRTPGKDFVDAKDAQVEKGSYEAVRLKQVVSKEESTGEVWSDLRVGPTGAIAVTRSSKTEVKPPVTTEGSRARLTMEGIAWEFMRMRHPNT
;
A
#
# COMPACT_ATOMS: atom_id res chain seq x y z
N TRP A 1 -7.56 -11.64 -10.29
CA TRP A 1 -8.24 -12.28 -11.43
C TRP A 1 -7.57 -13.62 -11.80
N ASN A 2 -6.29 -13.63 -12.06
CA ASN A 2 -5.54 -14.81 -12.53
C ASN A 2 -5.61 -15.99 -11.57
N HIS A 3 -5.59 -15.76 -10.27
CA HIS A 3 -5.70 -16.81 -9.24
C HIS A 3 -7.04 -17.57 -9.34
N HIS A 4 -8.13 -16.86 -9.64
CA HIS A 4 -9.46 -17.45 -9.79
C HIS A 4 -9.78 -17.87 -11.24
N LYS A 5 -8.80 -17.80 -12.15
CA LYS A 5 -8.91 -18.20 -13.56
C LYS A 5 -10.11 -17.55 -14.26
N VAL A 6 -10.40 -16.29 -13.96
CA VAL A 6 -11.40 -15.50 -14.69
C VAL A 6 -10.89 -15.29 -16.11
N ALA A 7 -11.74 -15.51 -17.12
CA ALA A 7 -11.36 -15.38 -18.53
C ALA A 7 -10.92 -13.94 -18.85
N ARG A 8 -9.92 -13.78 -19.72
CA ARG A 8 -9.34 -12.46 -20.05
C ARG A 8 -10.37 -11.50 -20.66
N GLU A 9 -11.28 -12.02 -21.46
CA GLU A 9 -12.36 -11.26 -22.08
C GLU A 9 -13.28 -10.66 -21.00
N VAL A 10 -13.61 -11.42 -19.96
CA VAL A 10 -14.42 -10.97 -18.82
C VAL A 10 -13.65 -9.96 -17.98
N GLN A 11 -12.34 -10.16 -17.77
CA GLN A 11 -11.50 -9.18 -17.10
C GLN A 11 -11.49 -7.84 -17.85
N ALA A 12 -11.33 -7.88 -19.19
CA ALA A 12 -11.35 -6.69 -20.03
C ALA A 12 -12.68 -5.94 -19.96
N GLN A 13 -13.80 -6.65 -19.95
CA GLN A 13 -15.14 -6.06 -19.78
C GLN A 13 -15.29 -5.39 -18.41
N LEU A 14 -14.87 -6.06 -17.32
CA LEU A 14 -14.92 -5.48 -15.97
C LEU A 14 -14.04 -4.24 -15.85
N VAL A 15 -12.86 -4.25 -16.45
CA VAL A 15 -11.97 -3.07 -16.49
C VAL A 15 -12.62 -1.93 -17.30
N ALA A 16 -13.22 -2.22 -18.44
CA ALA A 16 -13.92 -1.24 -19.26
C ALA A 16 -15.12 -0.60 -18.53
N LEU A 17 -15.77 -1.35 -17.64
CA LEU A 17 -16.86 -0.87 -16.77
C LEU A 17 -16.35 -0.15 -15.51
N GLY A 18 -15.02 0.01 -15.33
CA GLY A 18 -14.43 0.69 -14.20
C GLY A 18 -14.11 -0.21 -12.99
N PHE A 19 -14.35 -1.51 -13.07
CA PHE A 19 -14.08 -2.47 -11.98
C PHE A 19 -12.68 -3.10 -12.05
N GLY A 20 -11.69 -2.35 -12.56
CA GLY A 20 -10.30 -2.84 -12.69
C GLY A 20 -9.56 -2.98 -11.37
N GLU A 21 -9.91 -2.18 -10.37
CA GLU A 21 -9.29 -2.19 -9.05
C GLU A 21 -10.02 -3.13 -8.09
N VAL A 22 -9.25 -3.80 -7.21
CA VAL A 22 -9.79 -4.79 -6.26
C VAL A 22 -10.81 -4.17 -5.31
N GLU A 23 -10.53 -2.97 -4.81
CA GLU A 23 -11.40 -2.24 -3.89
C GLU A 23 -12.72 -1.80 -4.53
N ILE A 24 -12.68 -1.41 -5.81
CA ILE A 24 -13.87 -1.03 -6.58
C ILE A 24 -14.67 -2.29 -6.94
N PHE A 25 -13.98 -3.34 -7.37
CA PHE A 25 -14.62 -4.62 -7.68
C PHE A 25 -15.32 -5.25 -6.46
N ALA A 26 -14.75 -5.12 -5.26
CA ALA A 26 -15.40 -5.56 -4.03
C ALA A 26 -16.74 -4.85 -3.74
N LYS A 27 -17.00 -3.70 -4.38
CA LYS A 27 -18.21 -2.89 -4.23
C LYS A 27 -19.18 -3.00 -5.42
N ILE A 28 -18.95 -3.95 -6.33
CA ILE A 28 -19.82 -4.14 -7.50
C ILE A 28 -21.25 -4.52 -7.09
N ALA A 29 -21.39 -5.17 -5.93
CA ALA A 29 -22.66 -5.56 -5.35
C ALA A 29 -22.50 -5.85 -3.85
N ASP A 30 -23.60 -5.84 -3.10
CA ASP A 30 -23.62 -6.09 -1.67
C ASP A 30 -23.73 -7.57 -1.33
N THR A 31 -24.37 -8.37 -2.19
CA THR A 31 -24.56 -9.81 -1.98
C THR A 31 -24.11 -10.64 -3.17
N ALA A 32 -23.84 -11.92 -2.92
CA ALA A 32 -23.53 -12.89 -3.97
C ALA A 32 -24.68 -13.07 -4.99
N ALA A 33 -25.92 -12.82 -4.57
CA ALA A 33 -27.09 -12.87 -5.46
C ALA A 33 -27.07 -11.68 -6.43
N ASP A 34 -26.75 -10.49 -5.93
CA ASP A 34 -26.64 -9.29 -6.75
C ASP A 34 -25.47 -9.38 -7.73
N VAL A 35 -24.33 -9.94 -7.31
CA VAL A 35 -23.21 -10.22 -8.24
C VAL A 35 -23.66 -11.14 -9.39
N ARG A 36 -24.44 -12.20 -9.11
CA ARG A 36 -24.99 -13.06 -10.16
C ARG A 36 -25.90 -12.29 -11.10
N GLN A 37 -26.70 -11.38 -10.56
CA GLN A 37 -27.59 -10.54 -11.39
C GLN A 37 -26.79 -9.63 -12.31
N VAL A 38 -25.78 -8.92 -11.80
CA VAL A 38 -24.88 -8.06 -12.58
C VAL A 38 -24.18 -8.88 -13.67
N VAL A 39 -23.62 -10.04 -13.32
CA VAL A 39 -22.95 -10.93 -14.28
C VAL A 39 -23.90 -11.38 -15.40
N ASN A 40 -25.16 -11.69 -15.07
CA ASN A 40 -26.15 -12.14 -16.04
C ASN A 40 -26.69 -11.00 -16.91
N GLN A 41 -26.94 -9.84 -16.34
CA GLN A 41 -27.61 -8.72 -17.01
C GLN A 41 -26.63 -7.82 -17.77
N GLU A 42 -25.50 -7.47 -17.15
CA GLU A 42 -24.58 -6.47 -17.70
C GLU A 42 -23.43 -7.11 -18.49
N LEU A 43 -22.90 -8.26 -18.03
CA LEU A 43 -21.85 -8.97 -18.75
C LEU A 43 -22.39 -9.96 -19.77
N GLY A 44 -23.72 -10.16 -19.83
CA GLY A 44 -24.35 -11.10 -20.76
C GLY A 44 -23.95 -12.57 -20.53
N LEU A 45 -23.34 -12.89 -19.40
CA LEU A 45 -22.87 -14.23 -19.04
C LEU A 45 -24.00 -15.00 -18.36
N ARG A 46 -24.99 -15.41 -19.18
CA ARG A 46 -26.22 -16.04 -18.67
C ARG A 46 -25.94 -17.43 -18.13
N ASN A 47 -26.54 -17.76 -16.98
CA ASN A 47 -26.48 -19.09 -16.35
C ASN A 47 -27.16 -20.19 -17.19
N ASP A 48 -28.00 -19.80 -18.15
CA ASP A 48 -28.67 -20.72 -19.10
C ASP A 48 -27.73 -21.27 -20.18
N LEU A 49 -26.50 -20.76 -20.31
CA LEU A 49 -25.46 -21.32 -21.18
C LEU A 49 -24.87 -22.65 -20.64
N GLY A 50 -25.58 -23.35 -19.77
CA GLY A 50 -25.19 -24.64 -19.23
C GLY A 50 -24.02 -24.58 -18.24
N ILE A 51 -23.23 -25.67 -18.20
CA ILE A 51 -22.12 -25.80 -17.23
C ILE A 51 -21.03 -24.74 -17.46
N ALA A 52 -20.78 -24.35 -18.71
CA ALA A 52 -19.76 -23.33 -19.02
C ALA A 52 -20.11 -21.96 -18.42
N GLY A 53 -21.34 -21.49 -18.62
CA GLY A 53 -21.79 -20.20 -18.03
C GLY A 53 -21.77 -20.23 -16.50
N ARG A 54 -22.22 -21.32 -15.88
CA ARG A 54 -22.14 -21.49 -14.42
C ARG A 54 -20.71 -21.47 -13.88
N SER A 55 -19.77 -22.08 -14.62
CA SER A 55 -18.35 -22.08 -14.24
C SER A 55 -17.75 -20.67 -14.28
N ILE A 56 -18.08 -19.86 -15.28
CA ILE A 56 -17.60 -18.48 -15.38
C ILE A 56 -18.18 -17.65 -14.24
N THR A 57 -19.49 -17.72 -14.00
CA THR A 57 -20.14 -17.03 -12.88
C THR A 57 -19.53 -17.41 -11.54
N ALA A 58 -19.26 -18.70 -11.30
CA ALA A 58 -18.65 -19.18 -10.07
C ALA A 58 -17.23 -18.61 -9.86
N ARG A 59 -16.44 -18.48 -10.92
CA ARG A 59 -15.09 -17.87 -10.84
C ARG A 59 -15.14 -16.38 -10.54
N ILE A 60 -16.10 -15.65 -11.11
CA ILE A 60 -16.31 -14.24 -10.82
C ILE A 60 -16.75 -14.07 -9.36
N LEU A 61 -17.66 -14.89 -8.88
CA LEU A 61 -18.09 -14.90 -7.48
C LEU A 61 -16.93 -15.17 -6.53
N ALA A 62 -16.14 -16.19 -6.77
CA ALA A 62 -14.96 -16.49 -5.96
C ALA A 62 -13.95 -15.36 -5.97
N ALA A 63 -13.75 -14.68 -7.09
CA ALA A 63 -12.89 -13.51 -7.18
C ALA A 63 -13.46 -12.31 -6.39
N TRP A 64 -14.79 -12.12 -6.43
CA TRP A 64 -15.46 -11.07 -5.68
C TRP A 64 -15.41 -11.32 -4.17
N GLU A 65 -15.72 -12.54 -3.71
CA GLU A 65 -15.60 -12.93 -2.30
C GLU A 65 -14.18 -12.70 -1.76
N ALA A 66 -13.15 -13.07 -2.54
CA ALA A 66 -11.76 -12.82 -2.18
C ALA A 66 -11.43 -11.33 -2.14
N ALA A 67 -12.02 -10.50 -3.01
CA ALA A 67 -11.84 -9.06 -2.99
C ALA A 67 -12.49 -8.41 -1.75
N VAL A 68 -13.70 -8.84 -1.39
CA VAL A 68 -14.41 -8.40 -0.18
C VAL A 68 -13.64 -8.80 1.09
N ASP A 69 -13.19 -10.05 1.19
CA ASP A 69 -12.41 -10.56 2.32
C ASP A 69 -11.09 -9.78 2.48
N ARG A 70 -10.39 -9.52 1.36
CA ARG A 70 -9.16 -8.70 1.35
C ARG A 70 -9.43 -7.27 1.83
N GLY A 71 -10.52 -6.66 1.38
CA GLY A 71 -10.91 -5.32 1.80
C GLY A 71 -11.25 -5.25 3.29
N THR A 72 -11.94 -6.25 3.80
CA THR A 72 -12.30 -6.36 5.23
C THR A 72 -11.05 -6.56 6.10
N LYS A 73 -10.16 -7.46 5.71
CA LYS A 73 -8.89 -7.68 6.42
C LYS A 73 -8.01 -6.43 6.42
N ARG A 74 -7.94 -5.71 5.30
CA ARG A 74 -7.19 -4.46 5.22
C ARG A 74 -7.75 -3.40 6.15
N LYS A 75 -9.08 -3.21 6.18
CA LYS A 75 -9.74 -2.27 7.10
C LYS A 75 -9.51 -2.64 8.56
N ALA A 76 -9.55 -3.94 8.90
CA ALA A 76 -9.28 -4.41 10.26
C ALA A 76 -7.83 -4.12 10.67
N LEU A 77 -6.85 -4.37 9.80
CA LEU A 77 -5.44 -4.05 10.03
C LEU A 77 -5.21 -2.53 10.15
N ASP A 78 -5.83 -1.72 9.29
CA ASP A 78 -5.74 -0.26 9.33
C ASP A 78 -6.34 0.28 10.65
N ALA A 79 -7.46 -0.28 11.12
CA ALA A 79 -8.08 0.08 12.39
C ALA A 79 -7.20 -0.31 13.59
N GLU A 80 -6.60 -1.50 13.56
CA GLU A 80 -5.68 -1.96 14.61
C GLU A 80 -4.41 -1.11 14.66
N GLN A 81 -3.80 -0.79 13.52
CA GLN A 81 -2.65 0.11 13.42
C GLN A 81 -2.99 1.51 13.95
N SER A 82 -4.17 2.04 13.60
CA SER A 82 -4.64 3.32 14.11
C SER A 82 -4.84 3.30 15.63
N ALA A 83 -5.40 2.21 16.17
CA ALA A 83 -5.61 2.05 17.63
C ALA A 83 -4.27 1.96 18.38
N LEU A 84 -3.23 1.43 17.76
CA LEU A 84 -1.87 1.35 18.30
C LEU A 84 -1.06 2.65 18.11
N GLY A 85 -1.62 3.65 17.42
CA GLY A 85 -0.93 4.90 17.09
C GLY A 85 0.26 4.72 16.13
N LEU A 86 0.33 3.58 15.44
CA LEU A 86 1.39 3.33 14.48
C LEU A 86 1.10 4.07 13.17
N PRO A 87 2.12 4.69 12.54
CA PRO A 87 1.95 5.29 11.23
C PRO A 87 1.56 4.22 10.21
N LYS A 88 0.63 4.55 9.32
CA LYS A 88 0.20 3.67 8.25
C LYS A 88 1.36 3.47 7.27
N ALA A 89 1.82 2.23 7.16
CA ALA A 89 2.88 1.89 6.21
C ALA A 89 2.40 2.02 4.77
N LEU A 90 3.14 2.77 3.95
CA LEU A 90 2.87 2.88 2.52
C LEU A 90 3.09 1.53 1.82
N PRO A 91 2.22 1.16 0.86
CA PRO A 91 2.49 0.05 -0.03
C PRO A 91 3.85 0.19 -0.72
N GLN A 92 4.58 -0.91 -0.87
CA GLN A 92 5.90 -0.90 -1.51
C GLN A 92 5.85 -0.30 -2.92
N GLN A 93 4.79 -0.60 -3.68
CA GLN A 93 4.59 -0.07 -5.03
C GLN A 93 4.59 1.47 -5.05
N ILE A 94 3.88 2.12 -4.12
CA ILE A 94 3.83 3.59 -4.03
C ILE A 94 5.22 4.14 -3.70
N HIS A 95 5.96 3.48 -2.83
CA HIS A 95 7.32 3.87 -2.49
C HIS A 95 8.25 3.79 -3.71
N ASP A 96 8.15 2.70 -4.48
CA ASP A 96 8.94 2.51 -5.70
C ASP A 96 8.55 3.53 -6.79
N GLU A 97 7.27 3.88 -6.92
CA GLU A 97 6.79 4.93 -7.83
C GLU A 97 7.35 6.31 -7.48
N MET A 98 7.41 6.66 -6.18
CA MET A 98 8.03 7.93 -5.74
C MET A 98 9.53 7.98 -6.04
N ILE A 99 10.27 6.90 -5.79
CA ILE A 99 11.70 6.80 -6.13
C ILE A 99 11.87 6.97 -7.63
N HIS A 100 11.10 6.22 -8.43
CA HIS A 100 11.19 6.28 -9.88
C HIS A 100 10.86 7.67 -10.44
N GLY A 101 9.81 8.32 -9.93
CA GLY A 101 9.44 9.69 -10.31
C GLY A 101 10.56 10.70 -9.98
N TYR A 102 11.17 10.57 -8.82
CA TYR A 102 12.31 11.40 -8.45
C TYR A 102 13.51 11.16 -9.36
N GLU A 103 13.84 9.90 -9.64
CA GLU A 103 14.98 9.53 -10.50
C GLU A 103 14.81 10.03 -11.94
N GLN A 104 13.59 10.07 -12.45
CA GLN A 104 13.30 10.65 -13.76
C GLN A 104 13.58 12.16 -13.81
N ALA A 105 13.32 12.89 -12.73
CA ALA A 105 13.50 14.34 -12.68
C ALA A 105 14.93 14.76 -12.31
N HIS A 106 15.60 14.01 -11.42
CA HIS A 106 16.83 14.42 -10.76
C HIS A 106 18.03 13.47 -10.99
N GLY A 107 17.80 12.33 -11.67
CA GLY A 107 18.81 11.29 -11.86
C GLY A 107 18.83 10.25 -10.75
N LYS A 108 19.61 9.18 -10.98
CA LYS A 108 19.61 7.98 -10.14
C LYS A 108 20.04 8.25 -8.70
N LEU A 109 19.23 7.77 -7.75
CA LEU A 109 19.53 7.80 -6.32
C LEU A 109 20.43 6.63 -5.91
N GLN A 110 21.39 6.93 -5.04
CA GLN A 110 22.19 5.90 -4.35
C GLN A 110 21.45 5.46 -3.09
N ASP A 111 21.50 4.18 -2.72
CA ASP A 111 20.81 3.65 -1.54
C ASP A 111 21.22 4.35 -0.23
N SER A 112 22.46 4.83 -0.13
CA SER A 112 22.95 5.65 0.99
C SER A 112 22.33 7.05 1.07
N ARG A 113 21.75 7.54 -0.01
CA ARG A 113 21.06 8.85 -0.12
C ARG A 113 19.55 8.72 -0.29
N THR A 114 19.05 7.52 -0.52
CA THR A 114 17.61 7.26 -0.61
C THR A 114 17.04 7.23 0.79
N PRO A 115 15.97 8.00 1.10
CA PRO A 115 15.30 7.93 2.38
C PRO A 115 14.76 6.51 2.66
N GLY A 116 14.96 6.02 3.88
CA GLY A 116 14.44 4.72 4.30
C GLY A 116 12.91 4.72 4.33
N LYS A 117 12.32 3.55 4.07
CA LYS A 117 10.87 3.40 3.94
C LYS A 117 10.11 3.95 5.15
N ASP A 118 10.52 3.58 6.36
CA ASP A 118 9.80 4.02 7.58
C ASP A 118 9.92 5.53 7.83
N PHE A 119 11.03 6.14 7.39
CA PHE A 119 11.17 7.58 7.42
C PHE A 119 10.19 8.26 6.46
N VAL A 120 10.01 7.70 5.26
CA VAL A 120 9.03 8.17 4.28
C VAL A 120 7.60 7.97 4.79
N ASP A 121 7.29 6.80 5.36
CA ASP A 121 5.98 6.49 5.97
C ASP A 121 5.64 7.48 7.10
N ALA A 122 6.61 7.84 7.94
CA ALA A 122 6.43 8.83 8.99
C ALA A 122 6.15 10.24 8.43
N LYS A 123 6.81 10.62 7.33
CA LYS A 123 6.55 11.89 6.65
C LYS A 123 5.18 11.93 5.98
N ASP A 124 4.76 10.85 5.34
CA ASP A 124 3.42 10.72 4.74
C ASP A 124 2.33 10.89 5.82
N ALA A 125 2.49 10.24 6.96
CA ALA A 125 1.58 10.40 8.09
C ALA A 125 1.52 11.84 8.65
N GLN A 126 2.63 12.59 8.61
CA GLN A 126 2.64 14.02 8.98
C GLN A 126 1.83 14.87 8.00
N VAL A 127 1.98 14.60 6.69
CA VAL A 127 1.22 15.31 5.64
C VAL A 127 -0.27 14.99 5.74
N GLU A 128 -0.63 13.70 5.89
CA GLU A 128 -2.04 13.28 6.04
C GLU A 128 -2.72 13.91 7.28
N LYS A 129 -1.98 14.10 8.37
CA LYS A 129 -2.48 14.73 9.60
C LYS A 129 -2.43 16.26 9.57
N GLY A 130 -1.74 16.86 8.59
CA GLY A 130 -1.47 18.30 8.56
C GLY A 130 -0.60 18.77 9.74
N SER A 131 0.16 17.88 10.36
CA SER A 131 1.00 18.16 11.53
C SER A 131 2.47 17.95 11.18
N TYR A 132 3.17 19.06 10.96
CA TYR A 132 4.56 19.04 10.53
C TYR A 132 5.48 19.19 11.75
N GLU A 133 6.25 18.17 12.05
CA GLU A 133 7.19 18.17 13.16
C GLU A 133 8.64 18.22 12.65
N ALA A 134 9.48 18.97 13.35
CA ALA A 134 10.91 19.00 13.10
C ALA A 134 11.53 17.63 13.44
N VAL A 135 12.21 17.04 12.46
CA VAL A 135 12.85 15.73 12.60
C VAL A 135 14.28 15.89 13.11
N ARG A 136 14.65 15.08 14.09
CA ARG A 136 16.04 15.03 14.55
C ARG A 136 16.89 14.29 13.52
N LEU A 137 18.11 14.78 13.23
CA LEU A 137 18.99 14.17 12.22
C LEU A 137 19.28 12.67 12.45
N LYS A 138 19.21 12.19 13.70
CA LYS A 138 19.33 10.76 14.02
C LYS A 138 18.15 9.90 13.53
N GLN A 139 16.99 10.51 13.24
CA GLN A 139 15.78 9.85 12.74
C GLN A 139 15.71 9.83 11.22
N VAL A 140 16.57 10.59 10.54
CA VAL A 140 16.71 10.59 9.09
C VAL A 140 17.57 9.39 8.70
N VAL A 141 16.94 8.28 8.38
CA VAL A 141 17.59 6.99 8.09
C VAL A 141 17.57 6.75 6.58
N SER A 142 18.70 6.30 6.01
CA SER A 142 18.77 5.92 4.60
C SER A 142 18.20 4.50 4.37
N LYS A 143 17.91 4.18 3.12
CA LYS A 143 17.49 2.84 2.70
C LYS A 143 18.55 1.79 3.07
N GLU A 144 19.84 2.10 2.89
CA GLU A 144 20.96 1.23 3.25
C GLU A 144 21.01 0.97 4.76
N GLU A 145 20.80 1.99 5.59
CA GLU A 145 20.80 1.87 7.04
C GLU A 145 19.55 1.18 7.59
N SER A 146 18.40 1.33 6.92
CA SER A 146 17.13 0.71 7.32
C SER A 146 17.09 -0.79 7.01
N THR A 147 17.87 -1.26 6.04
CA THR A 147 17.98 -2.70 5.69
C THR A 147 18.87 -3.49 6.66
N GLY A 148 19.64 -2.83 7.53
CA GLY A 148 20.46 -3.47 8.57
C GLY A 148 19.65 -3.80 9.81
N GLU A 149 19.43 -5.09 10.08
CA GLU A 149 18.80 -5.68 11.27
C GLU A 149 17.30 -5.31 11.47
N VAL A 150 16.45 -6.14 10.87
CA VAL A 150 15.01 -6.15 11.16
C VAL A 150 14.77 -6.90 12.48
N TRP A 151 14.55 -6.19 13.57
CA TRP A 151 14.02 -6.78 14.80
C TRP A 151 12.51 -6.94 14.66
N SER A 152 12.02 -8.17 14.88
CA SER A 152 10.59 -8.43 14.94
C SER A 152 10.14 -8.28 16.39
N ASP A 153 9.50 -7.18 16.72
CA ASP A 153 8.81 -7.03 18.00
C ASP A 153 7.44 -7.70 17.92
N LEU A 154 7.27 -8.73 18.75
CA LEU A 154 6.00 -9.42 18.92
C LEU A 154 5.18 -8.63 19.95
N ARG A 155 4.17 -7.90 19.50
CA ARG A 155 3.20 -7.25 20.40
C ARG A 155 1.90 -8.03 20.40
N VAL A 156 1.45 -8.40 21.61
CA VAL A 156 0.14 -9.00 21.81
C VAL A 156 -0.86 -7.86 21.95
N GLY A 157 -1.76 -7.72 20.98
CA GLY A 157 -2.86 -6.75 21.04
C GLY A 157 -3.87 -7.09 22.16
N PRO A 158 -4.73 -6.13 22.54
CA PRO A 158 -5.73 -6.33 23.60
C PRO A 158 -6.73 -7.45 23.29
N THR A 159 -6.82 -7.90 22.05
CA THR A 159 -7.65 -9.04 21.61
C THR A 159 -6.91 -10.38 21.60
N GLY A 160 -5.66 -10.44 22.08
CA GLY A 160 -4.81 -11.64 22.00
C GLY A 160 -4.21 -11.92 20.62
N ALA A 161 -4.47 -11.06 19.64
CA ALA A 161 -3.85 -11.17 18.32
C ALA A 161 -2.34 -10.81 18.40
N ILE A 162 -1.49 -11.66 17.84
CA ILE A 162 -0.05 -11.42 17.79
C ILE A 162 0.23 -10.54 16.57
N ALA A 163 0.50 -9.27 16.79
CA ALA A 163 0.99 -8.36 15.75
C ALA A 163 2.52 -8.45 15.69
N VAL A 164 3.04 -8.89 14.55
CA VAL A 164 4.47 -8.82 14.27
C VAL A 164 4.77 -7.42 13.76
N THR A 165 5.20 -6.54 14.64
CA THR A 165 5.70 -5.23 14.25
C THR A 165 7.15 -5.39 13.81
N ARG A 166 7.42 -5.25 12.52
CA ARG A 166 8.78 -5.09 12.03
C ARG A 166 9.28 -3.72 12.49
N SER A 167 10.03 -3.70 13.56
CA SER A 167 10.75 -2.50 13.96
C SER A 167 12.01 -2.42 13.11
N SER A 168 11.97 -1.59 12.09
CA SER A 168 13.20 -1.16 11.44
C SER A 168 13.94 -0.20 12.37
N LYS A 169 15.23 -0.06 12.16
CA LYS A 169 16.06 0.86 12.93
C LYS A 169 15.61 2.29 12.65
N THR A 170 14.76 2.80 13.53
CA THR A 170 14.18 4.14 13.39
C THR A 170 15.14 5.27 13.81
N GLU A 171 16.25 4.93 14.47
CA GLU A 171 17.26 5.89 14.89
C GLU A 171 18.67 5.36 14.61
N VAL A 172 19.50 6.23 14.05
CA VAL A 172 20.93 5.98 13.79
C VAL A 172 21.79 6.90 14.63
N LYS A 173 23.08 6.63 14.71
CA LYS A 173 24.01 7.55 15.38
C LYS A 173 23.91 8.93 14.74
N PRO A 174 23.85 10.01 15.55
CA PRO A 174 23.83 11.37 15.00
C PRO A 174 25.09 11.61 14.17
N PRO A 175 25.00 12.37 13.08
CA PRO A 175 26.18 12.69 12.27
C PRO A 175 27.17 13.52 13.08
N VAL A 176 28.44 13.13 13.05
CA VAL A 176 29.53 13.79 13.77
C VAL A 176 30.21 14.85 12.90
N THR A 177 30.05 14.74 11.57
CA THR A 177 30.68 15.62 10.60
C THR A 177 29.67 16.54 9.91
N THR A 178 30.15 17.69 9.44
CA THR A 178 29.32 18.61 8.64
C THR A 178 28.79 17.94 7.38
N GLU A 179 29.59 17.10 6.72
CA GLU A 179 29.19 16.36 5.52
C GLU A 179 28.10 15.33 5.85
N GLY A 180 28.22 14.62 6.96
CA GLY A 180 27.17 13.72 7.44
C GLY A 180 25.86 14.47 7.73
N SER A 181 25.94 15.67 8.31
CA SER A 181 24.75 16.51 8.55
C SER A 181 24.11 16.98 7.23
N ARG A 182 24.90 17.38 6.25
CA ARG A 182 24.41 17.73 4.91
C ARG A 182 23.73 16.55 4.22
N ALA A 183 24.31 15.36 4.30
CA ALA A 183 23.73 14.15 3.73
C ALA A 183 22.33 13.86 4.33
N ARG A 184 22.17 14.01 5.66
CA ARG A 184 20.87 13.85 6.34
C ARG A 184 19.85 14.89 5.89
N LEU A 185 20.24 16.16 5.82
CA LEU A 185 19.37 17.24 5.35
C LEU A 185 18.96 17.04 3.89
N THR A 186 19.88 16.55 3.05
CA THR A 186 19.56 16.20 1.66
C THR A 186 18.52 15.07 1.60
N MET A 187 18.67 14.01 2.38
CA MET A 187 17.68 12.92 2.45
C MET A 187 16.32 13.40 2.96
N GLU A 188 16.30 14.31 3.93
CA GLU A 188 15.05 14.93 4.38
C GLU A 188 14.38 15.73 3.25
N GLY A 189 15.17 16.50 2.49
CA GLY A 189 14.69 17.22 1.30
C GLY A 189 14.11 16.27 0.24
N ILE A 190 14.76 15.14 -0.03
CA ILE A 190 14.26 14.11 -0.94
C ILE A 190 12.93 13.52 -0.44
N ALA A 191 12.82 13.25 0.86
CA ALA A 191 11.57 12.74 1.44
C ALA A 191 10.42 13.74 1.28
N TRP A 192 10.68 15.04 1.40
CA TRP A 192 9.69 16.09 1.13
C TRP A 192 9.31 16.17 -0.36
N GLU A 193 10.24 15.95 -1.28
CA GLU A 193 9.93 15.85 -2.71
C GLU A 193 9.03 14.63 -3.00
N PHE A 194 9.24 13.50 -2.33
CA PHE A 194 8.33 12.36 -2.41
C PHE A 194 6.92 12.74 -1.95
N MET A 195 6.81 13.49 -0.85
CA MET A 195 5.50 13.96 -0.37
C MET A 195 4.85 14.93 -1.35
N ARG A 196 5.61 15.86 -1.93
CA ARG A 196 5.11 16.79 -2.94
C ARG A 196 4.57 16.06 -4.19
N MET A 197 5.23 14.99 -4.63
CA MET A 197 4.75 14.19 -5.77
C MET A 197 3.45 13.43 -5.42
N ARG A 198 3.35 12.94 -4.18
CA ARG A 198 2.19 12.17 -3.73
C ARG A 198 0.98 13.05 -3.39
N HIS A 199 1.22 14.21 -2.83
CA HIS A 199 0.20 15.16 -2.36
C HIS A 199 0.34 16.52 -3.08
N PRO A 200 0.04 16.60 -4.39
CA PRO A 200 0.32 17.80 -5.18
C PRO A 200 -0.52 19.01 -4.79
N ASN A 201 -1.55 18.85 -3.97
CA ASN A 201 -2.49 19.91 -3.58
C ASN A 201 -2.38 20.30 -2.09
N THR A 202 -1.31 19.89 -1.39
CA THR A 202 -1.07 20.27 0.02
C THR A 202 -0.01 21.39 0.15
#